data_6981cdf0d288b0b2ef4045fc973a50ab
#
_entry.id   6981cdf0d288b0b2ef4045fc973a50ab
#
_cell.length_a   1.000
_cell.length_b   1.000
_cell.length_c   1.000
_cell.angle_alpha   90.00
_cell.angle_beta   90.00
_cell.angle_gamma   90.00
#
_symmetry.space_group_name_H-M   'P 1'
#
loop_
_entity.id
_entity.type
_entity.pdbx_description
1 polymer ?
#
loop_
_entity_poly.entity_id
_entity_poly.type
_entity_poly.pdbx_seq_one_letter_code
_entity_poly.pdbx_strand_id
1 'polypeptide(L)'
;MDIETIKEQICDVCHKMWQLGWVAANDGNVSALLEDGTILATPTGMSKSFITPDKLIRIDREGNVLEAAEGLRPSSEIKMHLRCYDKRPDVTSVIHAHPPGATGFAVAHKAMDMYNMIEDVAAIGAVPLTPVSYTHLTLPTIILV
;
A
#
# COMPACT_ATOMS: atom_id res chain seq x y z
N MET A 1 5.88 -9.04 16.90
CA MET A 1 4.43 -9.40 16.71
C MET A 1 4.41 -10.72 15.96
N ASP A 2 3.48 -11.62 16.31
CA ASP A 2 3.32 -12.91 15.62
C ASP A 2 2.91 -12.71 14.15
N ILE A 3 3.45 -13.54 13.25
CA ILE A 3 3.24 -13.42 11.80
C ILE A 3 1.76 -13.61 11.40
N GLU A 4 1.03 -14.49 12.08
CA GLU A 4 -0.39 -14.69 11.78
C GLU A 4 -1.23 -13.48 12.15
N THR A 5 -0.93 -12.83 13.28
CA THR A 5 -1.53 -11.55 13.65
C THR A 5 -1.28 -10.48 12.57
N ILE A 6 -0.06 -10.40 12.03
CA ILE A 6 0.26 -9.44 10.96
C ILE A 6 -0.53 -9.76 9.69
N LYS A 7 -0.65 -11.02 9.32
CA LYS A 7 -1.47 -11.44 8.17
C LYS A 7 -2.93 -11.05 8.33
N GLU A 8 -3.52 -11.26 9.50
CA GLU A 8 -4.89 -10.85 9.81
C GLU A 8 -5.06 -9.33 9.71
N GLN A 9 -4.12 -8.56 10.24
CA GLN A 9 -4.14 -7.09 10.15
C GLN A 9 -4.06 -6.61 8.69
N ILE A 10 -3.22 -7.21 7.85
CA ILE A 10 -3.17 -6.89 6.42
C ILE A 10 -4.53 -7.15 5.76
N CYS A 11 -5.15 -8.29 6.06
CA CYS A 11 -6.47 -8.63 5.52
C CYS A 11 -7.54 -7.63 5.97
N ASP A 12 -7.55 -7.26 7.26
CA ASP A 12 -8.49 -6.28 7.82
C ASP A 12 -8.34 -4.90 7.13
N VAL A 13 -7.11 -4.43 6.94
CA VAL A 13 -6.82 -3.19 6.20
C VAL A 13 -7.32 -3.29 4.76
N CYS A 14 -7.06 -4.39 4.06
CA CYS A 14 -7.55 -4.61 2.69
C CYS A 14 -9.07 -4.54 2.60
N HIS A 15 -9.78 -5.20 3.52
CA HIS A 15 -11.24 -5.18 3.57
C HIS A 15 -11.78 -3.79 3.86
N LYS A 16 -11.18 -3.04 4.79
CA LYS A 16 -11.55 -1.65 5.10
C LYS A 16 -11.34 -0.73 3.90
N MET A 17 -10.22 -0.84 3.18
CA MET A 17 -9.96 -0.06 1.98
C MET A 17 -11.04 -0.29 0.91
N TRP A 18 -11.46 -1.55 0.74
CA TRP A 18 -12.51 -1.90 -0.19
C TRP A 18 -13.89 -1.35 0.26
N GLN A 19 -14.24 -1.54 1.54
CA GLN A 19 -15.50 -1.05 2.12
C GLN A 19 -15.65 0.47 2.02
N LEU A 20 -14.54 1.20 2.19
CA LEU A 20 -14.50 2.67 2.09
C LEU A 20 -14.46 3.18 0.64
N GLY A 21 -14.41 2.27 -0.35
CA GLY A 21 -14.30 2.65 -1.77
C GLY A 21 -12.97 3.30 -2.14
N TRP A 22 -11.90 2.99 -1.39
CA TRP A 22 -10.55 3.52 -1.67
C TRP A 22 -9.80 2.70 -2.71
N VAL A 23 -10.30 1.52 -3.03
CA VAL A 23 -9.77 0.64 -4.06
C VAL A 23 -10.93 0.05 -4.86
N ALA A 24 -10.75 -0.02 -6.18
CA ALA A 24 -11.70 -0.63 -7.10
C ALA A 24 -11.10 -1.92 -7.67
N ALA A 25 -11.95 -2.88 -8.01
CA ALA A 25 -11.53 -4.15 -8.60
C ALA A 25 -10.33 -4.76 -7.86
N ASN A 26 -9.15 -4.79 -8.49
CA ASN A 26 -7.89 -5.32 -7.95
C ASN A 26 -6.85 -4.23 -7.62
N ASP A 27 -7.27 -2.97 -7.58
CA ASP A 27 -6.41 -1.84 -7.25
C ASP A 27 -5.89 -1.89 -5.82
N GLY A 28 -4.85 -1.10 -5.57
CA GLY A 28 -4.22 -0.95 -4.26
C GLY A 28 -3.41 -2.17 -3.84
N ASN A 29 -2.55 -1.98 -2.88
CA ASN A 29 -1.71 -3.03 -2.31
C ASN A 29 -1.25 -2.66 -0.90
N VAL A 30 -0.99 -3.67 -0.10
CA VAL A 30 -0.55 -3.54 1.30
C VAL A 30 0.64 -4.45 1.52
N SER A 31 1.61 -3.98 2.27
CA SER A 31 2.72 -4.82 2.74
C SER A 31 3.12 -4.49 4.16
N ALA A 32 3.76 -5.44 4.83
CA ALA A 32 4.36 -5.29 6.15
C ALA A 32 5.75 -5.91 6.20
N LEU A 33 6.70 -5.17 6.78
CA LEU A 33 8.05 -5.62 7.06
C LEU A 33 8.05 -6.42 8.36
N LEU A 34 8.59 -7.64 8.31
CA LEU A 34 8.72 -8.52 9.45
C LEU A 34 10.04 -8.30 10.20
N GLU A 35 10.10 -8.76 11.44
CA GLU A 35 11.29 -8.65 12.32
C GLU A 35 12.52 -9.38 11.74
N ASP A 36 12.31 -10.43 10.94
CA ASP A 36 13.38 -11.16 10.26
C ASP A 36 13.88 -10.48 8.96
N GLY A 37 13.34 -9.32 8.64
CA GLY A 37 13.67 -8.55 7.45
C GLY A 37 12.94 -8.97 6.17
N THR A 38 12.11 -10.00 6.20
CA THR A 38 11.24 -10.37 5.08
C THR A 38 9.98 -9.52 5.05
N ILE A 39 9.22 -9.57 3.97
CA ILE A 39 8.05 -8.71 3.78
C ILE A 39 6.85 -9.58 3.39
N LEU A 40 5.73 -9.38 4.07
CA LEU A 40 4.43 -9.87 3.64
C LEU A 40 3.80 -8.85 2.71
N ALA A 41 3.23 -9.30 1.59
CA ALA A 41 2.61 -8.44 0.59
C ALA A 41 1.34 -9.06 0.00
N THR A 42 0.41 -8.20 -0.41
CA THR A 42 -0.77 -8.64 -1.15
C THR A 42 -0.42 -9.07 -2.57
N PRO A 43 -1.10 -10.09 -3.12
CA PRO A 43 -0.90 -10.55 -4.49
C PRO A 43 -1.46 -9.55 -5.50
N THR A 44 -0.95 -9.62 -6.74
CA THR A 44 -1.54 -8.91 -7.89
C THR A 44 -2.82 -9.59 -8.36
N GLY A 45 -3.67 -8.83 -9.07
CA GLY A 45 -4.84 -9.37 -9.77
C GLY A 45 -5.99 -9.82 -8.87
N MET A 46 -5.96 -9.48 -7.58
CA MET A 46 -6.99 -9.88 -6.62
C MET A 46 -7.63 -8.66 -5.94
N SER A 47 -8.97 -8.66 -5.90
CA SER A 47 -9.71 -7.65 -5.15
C SER A 47 -9.35 -7.69 -3.66
N LYS A 48 -9.23 -6.52 -3.05
CA LYS A 48 -8.94 -6.40 -1.63
C LYS A 48 -10.05 -6.95 -0.73
N SER A 49 -11.27 -7.11 -1.26
CA SER A 49 -12.37 -7.78 -0.57
C SER A 49 -12.18 -9.30 -0.39
N PHE A 50 -11.30 -9.92 -1.17
CA PHE A 50 -11.08 -11.38 -1.18
C PHE A 50 -9.71 -11.79 -0.64
N ILE A 51 -8.95 -10.85 -0.06
CA ILE A 51 -7.65 -11.18 0.55
C ILE A 51 -7.89 -11.93 1.85
N THR A 52 -7.20 -13.07 1.98
CA THR A 52 -7.16 -13.94 3.16
C THR A 52 -5.71 -14.25 3.52
N PRO A 53 -5.40 -14.65 4.75
CA PRO A 53 -4.02 -14.87 5.21
C PRO A 53 -3.20 -15.82 4.33
N ASP A 54 -3.83 -16.88 3.80
CA ASP A 54 -3.21 -17.87 2.92
C ASP A 54 -2.86 -17.35 1.52
N LYS A 55 -3.38 -16.18 1.13
CA LYS A 55 -3.12 -15.54 -0.15
C LYS A 55 -1.99 -14.51 -0.09
N LEU A 56 -1.52 -14.17 1.10
CA LEU A 56 -0.41 -13.25 1.24
C LEU A 56 0.89 -13.92 0.80
N ILE A 57 1.74 -13.12 0.18
CA ILE A 57 3.03 -13.55 -0.37
C ILE A 57 4.13 -13.06 0.54
N ARG A 58 5.12 -13.91 0.83
CA ARG A 58 6.33 -13.54 1.53
C ARG A 58 7.47 -13.34 0.54
N ILE A 59 8.14 -12.22 0.63
CA ILE A 59 9.25 -11.84 -0.25
C ILE A 59 10.47 -11.41 0.57
N ASP A 60 11.63 -11.44 -0.07
CA ASP A 60 12.85 -10.81 0.47
C ASP A 60 12.90 -9.29 0.16
N ARG A 61 13.98 -8.64 0.57
CA ARG A 61 14.21 -7.20 0.33
C ARG A 61 14.49 -6.86 -1.13
N GLU A 62 14.85 -7.82 -1.93
CA GLU A 62 15.10 -7.72 -3.38
C GLU A 62 13.81 -7.93 -4.20
N GLY A 63 12.74 -8.41 -3.54
CA GLY A 63 11.44 -8.69 -4.16
C GLY A 63 11.32 -10.11 -4.70
N ASN A 64 12.24 -11.01 -4.38
CA ASN A 64 12.13 -12.41 -4.72
C ASN A 64 11.09 -13.11 -3.83
N VAL A 65 10.27 -13.95 -4.42
CA VAL A 65 9.24 -14.71 -3.70
C VAL A 65 9.90 -15.84 -2.89
N LEU A 66 9.69 -15.80 -1.58
CA LEU A 66 10.13 -16.85 -0.65
C LEU A 66 9.01 -17.85 -0.39
N GLU A 67 7.76 -17.36 -0.29
CA GLU A 67 6.58 -18.17 -0.02
C GLU A 67 5.37 -17.54 -0.72
N ALA A 68 4.63 -18.35 -1.47
CA ALA A 68 3.35 -17.98 -2.09
C ALA A 68 2.51 -19.21 -2.38
N ALA A 69 1.18 -19.06 -2.34
CA ALA A 69 0.30 -20.10 -2.88
C ALA A 69 0.45 -20.18 -4.42
N GLU A 70 0.13 -21.34 -4.99
CA GLU A 70 0.29 -21.61 -6.41
C GLU A 70 -0.39 -20.56 -7.29
N GLY A 71 0.33 -20.06 -8.27
CA GLY A 71 -0.15 -19.04 -9.23
C GLY A 71 -0.18 -17.60 -8.70
N LEU A 72 0.08 -17.37 -7.40
CA LEU A 72 0.13 -16.02 -6.86
C LEU A 72 1.52 -15.40 -7.07
N ARG A 73 1.52 -14.11 -7.33
CA ARG A 73 2.73 -13.28 -7.50
C ARG A 73 2.51 -11.89 -6.91
N PRO A 74 3.58 -11.21 -6.47
CA PRO A 74 3.48 -9.86 -5.90
C PRO A 74 2.89 -8.85 -6.90
N SER A 75 2.31 -7.78 -6.38
CA SER A 75 1.92 -6.62 -7.19
C SER A 75 3.12 -6.06 -7.96
N SER A 76 2.88 -5.53 -9.16
CA SER A 76 3.90 -4.77 -9.92
C SER A 76 4.43 -3.55 -9.14
N GLU A 77 3.62 -3.02 -8.21
CA GLU A 77 3.92 -1.88 -7.36
C GLU A 77 4.82 -2.21 -6.16
N ILE A 78 5.17 -3.49 -5.98
CA ILE A 78 6.00 -3.91 -4.84
C ILE A 78 7.33 -3.15 -4.77
N LYS A 79 7.88 -2.76 -5.92
CA LYS A 79 9.11 -1.97 -5.99
C LYS A 79 9.00 -0.62 -5.28
N MET A 80 7.82 -0.01 -5.30
CA MET A 80 7.54 1.23 -4.56
C MET A 80 7.58 0.96 -3.04
N HIS A 81 6.97 -0.13 -2.57
CA HIS A 81 7.00 -0.53 -1.16
C HIS A 81 8.44 -0.81 -0.69
N LEU A 82 9.21 -1.57 -1.47
CA LEU A 82 10.63 -1.84 -1.18
C LEU A 82 11.43 -0.54 -1.07
N ARG A 83 11.17 0.42 -1.97
CA ARG A 83 11.80 1.74 -1.92
C ARG A 83 11.43 2.53 -0.66
N CYS A 84 10.18 2.43 -0.18
CA CYS A 84 9.75 3.04 1.09
C CYS A 84 10.56 2.46 2.25
N TYR A 85 10.66 1.15 2.38
CA TYR A 85 11.43 0.50 3.44
C TYR A 85 12.93 0.81 3.37
N ASP A 86 13.49 0.99 2.17
CA ASP A 86 14.89 1.38 1.97
C ASP A 86 15.16 2.82 2.45
N LYS A 87 14.24 3.75 2.16
CA LYS A 87 14.41 5.18 2.47
C LYS A 87 13.89 5.60 3.84
N ARG A 88 13.03 4.79 4.42
CA ARG A 88 12.37 5.06 5.69
C ARG A 88 12.50 3.83 6.62
N PRO A 89 13.65 3.66 7.29
CA PRO A 89 13.86 2.51 8.17
C PRO A 89 12.96 2.50 9.41
N ASP A 90 12.30 3.62 9.69
CA ASP A 90 11.28 3.77 10.73
C ASP A 90 9.91 3.22 10.33
N VAL A 91 9.71 2.91 9.03
CA VAL A 91 8.44 2.43 8.47
C VAL A 91 8.43 0.91 8.45
N THR A 92 7.38 0.32 9.02
CA THR A 92 7.17 -1.14 9.07
C THR A 92 6.01 -1.62 8.21
N SER A 93 5.19 -0.72 7.65
CA SER A 93 4.10 -1.07 6.74
C SER A 93 3.91 -0.01 5.66
N VAL A 94 3.44 -0.43 4.50
CA VAL A 94 3.11 0.46 3.37
C VAL A 94 1.73 0.09 2.84
N ILE A 95 0.87 1.11 2.70
CA ILE A 95 -0.48 0.99 2.16
C ILE A 95 -0.58 1.88 0.93
N HIS A 96 -0.94 1.29 -0.21
CA HIS A 96 -1.24 2.01 -1.44
C HIS A 96 -2.72 1.89 -1.76
N ALA A 97 -3.38 3.03 -1.91
CA ALA A 97 -4.81 3.13 -2.19
C ALA A 97 -5.11 4.34 -3.09
N HIS A 98 -6.33 4.39 -3.62
CA HIS A 98 -6.81 5.49 -4.48
C HIS A 98 -8.08 6.14 -3.86
N PRO A 99 -8.00 6.76 -2.66
CA PRO A 99 -9.14 7.43 -2.07
C PRO A 99 -9.69 8.51 -3.02
N PRO A 100 -11.00 8.56 -3.32
CA PRO A 100 -11.54 9.46 -4.35
C PRO A 100 -11.20 10.94 -4.11
N GLY A 101 -11.24 11.40 -2.85
CA GLY A 101 -10.88 12.76 -2.50
C GLY A 101 -9.42 13.09 -2.84
N ALA A 102 -8.49 12.30 -2.34
CA ALA A 102 -7.06 12.48 -2.59
C ALA A 102 -6.71 12.31 -4.08
N THR A 103 -7.32 11.32 -4.75
CA THR A 103 -7.17 11.10 -6.19
C THR A 103 -7.67 12.31 -6.99
N GLY A 104 -8.79 12.93 -6.58
CA GLY A 104 -9.30 14.15 -7.20
C GLY A 104 -8.32 15.31 -7.14
N PHE A 105 -7.68 15.55 -5.98
CA PHE A 105 -6.62 16.56 -5.84
C PHE A 105 -5.42 16.25 -6.74
N ALA A 106 -5.02 15.00 -6.78
CA ALA A 106 -3.89 14.57 -7.57
C ALA A 106 -4.15 14.71 -9.09
N VAL A 107 -5.33 14.32 -9.58
CA VAL A 107 -5.74 14.52 -11.00
C VAL A 107 -5.83 16.01 -11.35
N ALA A 108 -6.24 16.86 -10.41
CA ALA A 108 -6.24 18.31 -10.58
C ALA A 108 -4.84 18.93 -10.49
N HIS A 109 -3.77 18.16 -10.32
CA HIS A 109 -2.40 18.62 -10.09
C HIS A 109 -2.27 19.57 -8.90
N LYS A 110 -3.00 19.31 -7.81
CA LYS A 110 -2.98 20.10 -6.58
C LYS A 110 -2.45 19.26 -5.43
N ALA A 111 -1.42 19.74 -4.74
CA ALA A 111 -1.01 19.15 -3.47
C ALA A 111 -2.10 19.37 -2.40
N MET A 112 -2.14 18.45 -1.42
CA MET A 112 -3.00 18.62 -0.23
C MET A 112 -2.16 19.27 0.88
N ASP A 113 -1.89 20.55 0.72
CA ASP A 113 -1.05 21.37 1.61
C ASP A 113 -1.86 22.47 2.33
N MET A 114 -3.18 22.43 2.18
CA MET A 114 -4.08 23.37 2.84
C MET A 114 -4.41 22.88 4.24
N TYR A 115 -3.96 23.60 5.24
CA TYR A 115 -4.16 23.31 6.66
C TYR A 115 -5.58 23.67 7.12
N ASN A 116 -6.58 22.92 6.64
CA ASN A 116 -7.98 23.22 6.89
C ASN A 116 -8.53 22.58 8.16
N MET A 117 -7.88 21.51 8.64
CA MET A 117 -8.30 20.77 9.84
C MET A 117 -7.09 20.54 10.75
N ILE A 118 -7.29 20.76 12.04
CA ILE A 118 -6.21 20.61 13.05
C ILE A 118 -5.70 19.17 13.09
N GLU A 119 -6.59 18.20 12.94
CA GLU A 119 -6.26 16.77 12.93
C GLU A 119 -5.35 16.41 11.76
N ASP A 120 -5.61 16.96 10.58
CA ASP A 120 -4.78 16.73 9.39
C ASP A 120 -3.38 17.31 9.57
N VAL A 121 -3.30 18.53 10.12
CA VAL A 121 -2.01 19.21 10.39
C VAL A 121 -1.19 18.47 11.43
N ALA A 122 -1.83 18.00 12.50
CA ALA A 122 -1.15 17.35 13.62
C ALA A 122 -0.73 15.91 13.31
N ALA A 123 -1.54 15.17 12.54
CA ALA A 123 -1.32 13.75 12.29
C ALA A 123 -0.60 13.44 10.96
N ILE A 124 -0.87 14.21 9.92
CA ILE A 124 -0.42 13.91 8.56
C ILE A 124 0.53 14.99 8.02
N GLY A 125 0.23 16.25 8.29
CA GLY A 125 0.94 17.40 7.70
C GLY A 125 0.59 17.59 6.22
N ALA A 126 1.50 18.22 5.47
CA ALA A 126 1.32 18.42 4.04
C ALA A 126 1.51 17.12 3.27
N VAL A 127 0.56 16.78 2.39
CA VAL A 127 0.66 15.65 1.48
C VAL A 127 1.15 16.14 0.12
N PRO A 128 2.41 15.85 -0.24
CA PRO A 128 2.97 16.32 -1.49
C PRO A 128 2.38 15.57 -2.68
N LEU A 129 2.30 16.27 -3.81
CA LEU A 129 2.02 15.66 -5.10
C LEU A 129 3.34 15.26 -5.76
N THR A 130 3.48 13.99 -6.10
CA THR A 130 4.62 13.51 -6.89
C THR A 130 4.24 13.45 -8.37
N PRO A 131 5.17 13.75 -9.30
CA PRO A 131 4.96 13.44 -10.72
C PRO A 131 4.71 11.95 -10.89
N VAL A 132 3.72 11.59 -11.70
CA VAL A 132 3.45 10.19 -12.02
C VAL A 132 4.67 9.60 -12.71
N SER A 133 5.16 8.47 -12.25
CA SER A 133 6.21 7.72 -12.93
C SER A 133 5.68 7.23 -14.28
N TYR A 134 6.45 7.42 -15.35
CA TYR A 134 6.10 7.04 -16.72
C TYR A 134 5.84 5.54 -16.94
N THR A 135 6.00 4.72 -15.94
CA THR A 135 5.80 3.27 -16.03
C THR A 135 4.35 2.83 -15.87
N HIS A 136 3.45 3.70 -15.39
CA HIS A 136 2.01 3.42 -15.29
C HIS A 136 1.20 4.64 -15.73
N LEU A 137 0.41 4.46 -16.77
CA LEU A 137 -0.58 5.43 -17.27
C LEU A 137 -1.77 5.63 -16.32
N THR A 138 -1.62 5.34 -15.04
CA THR A 138 -2.72 5.35 -14.08
C THR A 138 -2.39 6.16 -12.84
N LEU A 139 -3.14 7.22 -12.66
CA LEU A 139 -3.49 7.99 -11.47
C LEU A 139 -2.39 8.25 -10.42
N PRO A 140 -2.28 9.51 -9.99
CA PRO A 140 -1.35 9.91 -8.94
C PRO A 140 -1.60 9.15 -7.64
N THR A 141 -0.53 8.69 -7.05
CA THR A 141 -0.52 7.84 -5.85
C THR A 141 -0.28 8.69 -4.62
N ILE A 142 -1.10 8.54 -3.60
CA ILE A 142 -0.82 9.01 -2.25
C ILE A 142 -0.31 7.82 -1.44
N ILE A 143 0.89 7.94 -0.91
CA ILE A 143 1.47 6.98 0.02
C ILE A 143 1.26 7.55 1.41
N LEU A 144 0.43 6.88 2.22
CA LEU A 144 0.38 7.09 3.66
C LEU A 144 1.33 6.07 4.29
N VAL A 145 2.28 6.57 5.05
CA VAL A 145 3.29 5.79 5.75
C VAL A 145 3.03 5.91 7.25
#